data_0b396aa99bd31b0f3996a895e56579b6
#
_entry.id   0b396aa99bd31b0f3996a895e56579b6
#
_cell.length_a   1.000
_cell.length_b   1.000
_cell.length_c   1.000
_cell.angle_alpha   90.00
_cell.angle_beta   90.00
_cell.angle_gamma   90.00
#
_symmetry.space_group_name_H-M   'P 1'
#
loop_
_entity.id
_entity.type
_entity.pdbx_description
1 polymer ?
#
loop_
_entity_poly.entity_id
_entity_poly.type
_entity_poly.pdbx_seq_one_letter_code
_entity_poly.pdbx_strand_id
1 'polypeptide(L)'
;MSTTGIIIGILVAAVLLVFAEMYRELHTFCVTHYQVASPKLAGEKTWVFLSDLHNQVYGVNNCRLIDAVKKESPDLILIGGDMLVGKNGHSYEPALACVKELVKIAPVYYANGNHEERMKLKPQKYDQSYALYREKLLNLRVHLLENESAVLSDEKSA
;
A
#
# COMPACT_ATOMS: atom_id res chain seq x y z
N MET A 1 19.18 -11.80 -45.31
CA MET A 1 18.88 -10.58 -44.50
C MET A 1 20.12 -9.73 -44.48
N SER A 2 20.00 -8.43 -44.68
CA SER A 2 21.16 -7.55 -44.59
C SER A 2 21.60 -7.40 -43.10
N THR A 3 22.88 -7.17 -42.87
CA THR A 3 23.45 -6.94 -41.52
C THR A 3 22.69 -5.83 -40.77
N THR A 4 22.31 -4.78 -41.52
CA THR A 4 21.46 -3.68 -41.00
C THR A 4 20.08 -4.18 -40.51
N GLY A 5 19.43 -5.08 -41.25
CA GLY A 5 18.15 -5.66 -40.85
C GLY A 5 18.24 -6.49 -39.59
N ILE A 6 19.34 -7.22 -39.38
CA ILE A 6 19.60 -8.00 -38.16
C ILE A 6 19.79 -7.04 -36.98
N ILE A 7 20.58 -5.98 -37.11
CA ILE A 7 20.83 -4.99 -36.06
C ILE A 7 19.50 -4.31 -35.65
N ILE A 8 18.70 -3.88 -36.62
CA ILE A 8 17.40 -3.27 -36.32
C ILE A 8 16.50 -4.27 -35.58
N GLY A 9 16.45 -5.54 -36.00
CA GLY A 9 15.67 -6.58 -35.33
C GLY A 9 16.09 -6.78 -33.86
N ILE A 10 17.40 -6.79 -33.57
CA ILE A 10 17.93 -6.90 -32.21
C ILE A 10 17.53 -5.69 -31.36
N LEU A 11 17.63 -4.48 -31.92
CA LEU A 11 17.26 -3.25 -31.19
C LEU A 11 15.76 -3.22 -30.86
N VAL A 12 14.92 -3.61 -31.82
CA VAL A 12 13.45 -3.70 -31.57
C VAL A 12 13.15 -4.73 -30.49
N ALA A 13 13.77 -5.91 -30.54
CA ALA A 13 13.60 -6.93 -29.52
C ALA A 13 14.04 -6.45 -28.14
N ALA A 14 15.18 -5.76 -28.03
CA ALA A 14 15.65 -5.18 -26.77
C ALA A 14 14.67 -4.14 -26.20
N VAL A 15 14.14 -3.27 -27.04
CA VAL A 15 13.13 -2.27 -26.63
C VAL A 15 11.85 -2.97 -26.12
N LEU A 16 11.36 -3.99 -26.83
CA LEU A 16 10.18 -4.74 -26.38
C LEU A 16 10.41 -5.46 -25.05
N LEU A 17 11.59 -6.01 -24.83
CA LEU A 17 11.95 -6.64 -23.54
C LEU A 17 11.95 -5.61 -22.40
N VAL A 18 12.49 -4.41 -22.62
CA VAL A 18 12.44 -3.32 -21.63
C VAL A 18 11.01 -2.94 -21.29
N PHE A 19 10.14 -2.76 -22.29
CA PHE A 19 8.73 -2.46 -22.04
C PHE A 19 8.00 -3.60 -21.31
N ALA A 20 8.27 -4.84 -21.67
CA ALA A 20 7.69 -6.01 -20.99
C ALA A 20 8.10 -6.05 -19.51
N GLU A 21 9.38 -5.79 -19.21
CA GLU A 21 9.88 -5.74 -17.85
C GLU A 21 9.30 -4.58 -17.06
N MET A 22 9.23 -3.37 -17.63
CA MET A 22 8.56 -2.23 -17.00
C MET A 22 7.09 -2.55 -16.70
N TYR A 23 6.38 -3.18 -17.63
CA TYR A 23 4.99 -3.59 -17.41
C TYR A 23 4.89 -4.60 -16.27
N ARG A 24 5.77 -5.58 -16.23
CA ARG A 24 5.84 -6.59 -15.16
C ARG A 24 6.06 -5.92 -13.81
N GLU A 25 7.05 -5.04 -13.68
CA GLU A 25 7.36 -4.33 -12.43
C GLU A 25 6.20 -3.49 -11.93
N LEU A 26 5.51 -2.77 -12.82
CA LEU A 26 4.35 -1.96 -12.47
C LEU A 26 3.13 -2.79 -12.01
N HIS A 27 3.05 -4.08 -12.37
CA HIS A 27 1.87 -4.92 -12.09
C HIS A 27 2.18 -6.09 -11.14
N THR A 28 3.38 -6.11 -10.56
CA THR A 28 3.76 -7.11 -9.56
C THR A 28 4.29 -6.45 -8.30
N PHE A 29 4.20 -7.18 -7.20
CA PHE A 29 4.86 -6.84 -5.93
C PHE A 29 5.58 -8.07 -5.41
N CYS A 30 6.48 -7.89 -4.48
CA CYS A 30 7.12 -8.97 -3.74
C CYS A 30 6.87 -8.79 -2.24
N VAL A 31 6.80 -9.91 -1.52
CA VAL A 31 6.77 -9.93 -0.06
C VAL A 31 8.20 -10.12 0.42
N THR A 32 8.66 -9.21 1.27
CA THR A 32 9.98 -9.28 1.88
C THR A 32 9.84 -9.47 3.38
N HIS A 33 10.53 -10.44 3.95
CA HIS A 33 10.49 -10.73 5.38
C HIS A 33 11.70 -10.15 6.09
N TYR A 34 11.44 -9.47 7.21
CA TYR A 34 12.46 -8.97 8.12
C TYR A 34 12.20 -9.55 9.51
N GLN A 35 13.25 -9.92 10.22
CA GLN A 35 13.18 -10.34 11.62
C GLN A 35 13.86 -9.32 12.49
N VAL A 36 13.14 -8.85 13.52
CA VAL A 36 13.65 -7.90 14.49
C VAL A 36 13.44 -8.47 15.88
N ALA A 37 14.53 -8.68 16.62
CA ALA A 37 14.47 -9.12 18.01
C ALA A 37 14.32 -7.91 18.93
N SER A 38 13.39 -7.98 19.88
CA SER A 38 13.20 -6.97 20.91
C SER A 38 12.87 -7.61 22.25
N PRO A 39 13.59 -7.26 23.32
CA PRO A 39 13.27 -7.77 24.67
C PRO A 39 11.94 -7.21 25.23
N LYS A 40 11.32 -6.25 24.55
CA LYS A 40 10.04 -5.64 24.92
C LYS A 40 8.82 -6.41 24.39
N LEU A 41 9.02 -7.38 23.50
CA LEU A 41 7.94 -8.18 22.94
C LEU A 41 7.87 -9.54 23.64
N ALA A 42 6.70 -9.90 24.10
CA ALA A 42 6.42 -11.23 24.64
C ALA A 42 5.96 -12.17 23.50
N GLY A 43 6.90 -12.99 22.99
CA GLY A 43 6.64 -13.94 21.92
C GLY A 43 6.81 -13.35 20.52
N GLU A 44 6.55 -14.18 19.51
CA GLU A 44 6.62 -13.78 18.11
C GLU A 44 5.36 -13.01 17.71
N LYS A 45 5.55 -11.94 16.95
CA LYS A 45 4.49 -11.12 16.35
C LYS A 45 4.78 -10.92 14.89
N THR A 46 3.76 -11.07 14.07
CA THR A 46 3.87 -10.80 12.63
C THR A 46 3.18 -9.47 12.33
N TRP A 47 3.93 -8.52 11.82
CA TRP A 47 3.40 -7.25 11.37
C TRP A 47 3.58 -7.12 9.86
N VAL A 48 2.51 -6.77 9.15
CA VAL A 48 2.58 -6.44 7.73
C VAL A 48 2.69 -4.94 7.59
N PHE A 49 3.67 -4.48 6.81
CA PHE A 49 3.84 -3.08 6.47
C PHE A 49 3.51 -2.86 4.99
N LEU A 50 2.64 -1.90 4.71
CA LEU A 50 2.24 -1.49 3.36
C LEU A 50 2.48 0.01 3.20
N SER A 51 3.00 0.43 2.06
CA SER A 51 3.18 1.84 1.71
C SER A 51 3.16 2.02 0.19
N ASP A 52 2.93 3.26 -0.26
CA ASP A 52 3.12 3.66 -1.65
C ASP A 52 2.29 2.86 -2.68
N LEU A 53 1.05 2.51 -2.32
CA LEU A 53 0.16 1.80 -3.24
C LEU A 53 -0.27 2.67 -4.44
N HIS A 54 -0.39 4.00 -4.22
CA HIS A 54 -0.73 4.99 -5.27
C HIS A 54 -1.93 4.58 -6.13
N ASN A 55 -3.00 4.08 -5.51
CA ASN A 55 -4.19 3.54 -6.18
C ASN A 55 -3.91 2.32 -7.09
N GLN A 56 -2.72 1.73 -7.04
CA GLN A 56 -2.44 0.51 -7.80
C GLN A 56 -3.33 -0.64 -7.33
N VAL A 57 -3.81 -1.42 -8.27
CA VAL A 57 -4.71 -2.55 -8.00
C VAL A 57 -4.06 -3.84 -8.49
N TYR A 58 -3.80 -4.76 -7.57
CA TYR A 58 -3.17 -6.05 -7.85
C TYR A 58 -4.21 -7.17 -7.94
N GLY A 59 -4.61 -7.49 -9.17
CA GLY A 59 -5.74 -8.38 -9.46
C GLY A 59 -7.09 -7.67 -9.31
N VAL A 60 -8.18 -8.40 -9.43
CA VAL A 60 -9.52 -7.84 -9.26
C VAL A 60 -9.72 -7.42 -7.80
N ASN A 61 -10.04 -6.13 -7.57
CA ASN A 61 -10.25 -5.59 -6.21
C ASN A 61 -9.09 -5.86 -5.24
N ASN A 62 -7.86 -5.81 -5.71
CA ASN A 62 -6.65 -6.10 -4.93
C ASN A 62 -6.57 -7.54 -4.38
N CYS A 63 -7.28 -8.51 -4.94
CA CYS A 63 -7.31 -9.88 -4.42
C CYS A 63 -5.91 -10.47 -4.21
N ARG A 64 -4.96 -10.23 -5.15
CA ARG A 64 -3.59 -10.75 -5.03
C ARG A 64 -2.84 -10.17 -3.83
N LEU A 65 -2.98 -8.87 -3.57
CA LEU A 65 -2.38 -8.20 -2.41
C LEU A 65 -3.02 -8.69 -1.11
N ILE A 66 -4.35 -8.74 -1.06
CA ILE A 66 -5.12 -9.18 0.10
C ILE A 66 -4.80 -10.64 0.44
N ASP A 67 -4.71 -11.53 -0.54
CA ASP A 67 -4.35 -12.93 -0.32
C ASP A 67 -2.91 -13.08 0.17
N ALA A 68 -1.98 -12.26 -0.33
CA ALA A 68 -0.62 -12.22 0.19
C ALA A 68 -0.59 -11.80 1.67
N VAL A 69 -1.33 -10.75 2.05
CA VAL A 69 -1.43 -10.30 3.45
C VAL A 69 -2.07 -11.37 4.34
N LYS A 70 -3.15 -12.03 3.89
CA LYS A 70 -3.80 -13.12 4.64
C LYS A 70 -2.84 -14.28 4.90
N LYS A 71 -2.01 -14.62 3.92
CA LYS A 71 -1.04 -15.72 4.04
C LYS A 71 -0.03 -15.48 5.15
N GLU A 72 0.32 -14.24 5.42
CA GLU A 72 1.24 -13.90 6.51
C GLU A 72 0.59 -14.00 7.90
N SER A 73 -0.74 -14.12 7.99
CA SER A 73 -1.51 -14.20 9.25
C SER A 73 -1.11 -13.11 10.25
N PRO A 74 -1.14 -11.82 9.88
CA PRO A 74 -0.59 -10.74 10.70
C PRO A 74 -1.38 -10.50 11.98
N ASP A 75 -0.69 -10.20 13.07
CA ASP A 75 -1.27 -9.65 14.30
C ASP A 75 -1.66 -8.19 14.13
N LEU A 76 -1.01 -7.48 13.18
CA LEU A 76 -1.15 -6.06 12.95
C LEU A 76 -0.78 -5.70 11.51
N ILE A 77 -1.50 -4.73 10.94
CA ILE A 77 -1.18 -4.14 9.65
C ILE A 77 -0.83 -2.65 9.86
N LEU A 78 0.36 -2.26 9.42
CA LEU A 78 0.83 -0.89 9.41
C LEU A 78 0.76 -0.34 7.98
N ILE A 79 0.15 0.81 7.80
CA ILE A 79 0.12 1.53 6.54
C ILE A 79 0.93 2.82 6.69
N GLY A 80 2.02 2.93 5.91
CA GLY A 80 2.94 4.07 5.92
C GLY A 80 2.50 5.24 5.05
N GLY A 81 1.26 5.21 4.53
CA GLY A 81 0.69 6.26 3.68
C GLY A 81 0.93 6.05 2.19
N ASP A 82 0.62 7.09 1.42
CA ASP A 82 0.66 7.10 -0.04
C ASP A 82 -0.14 5.94 -0.68
N MET A 83 -1.25 5.57 -0.03
CA MET A 83 -2.16 4.57 -0.55
C MET A 83 -2.96 5.09 -1.74
N LEU A 84 -3.20 6.38 -1.79
CA LEU A 84 -3.93 7.08 -2.85
C LEU A 84 -3.01 8.01 -3.66
N VAL A 85 -3.52 8.50 -4.78
CA VAL A 85 -2.85 9.53 -5.59
C VAL A 85 -3.48 10.89 -5.31
N GLY A 86 -2.75 11.77 -4.60
CA GLY A 86 -3.18 13.14 -4.32
C GLY A 86 -3.07 14.05 -5.56
N LYS A 87 -3.92 13.82 -6.56
CA LYS A 87 -4.05 14.65 -7.77
C LYS A 87 -5.53 14.94 -8.03
N ASN A 88 -5.83 16.13 -8.58
CA ASN A 88 -7.20 16.48 -9.00
C ASN A 88 -7.77 15.42 -9.96
N GLY A 89 -9.04 15.08 -9.76
CA GLY A 89 -9.75 14.10 -10.58
C GLY A 89 -9.41 12.64 -10.28
N HIS A 90 -8.50 12.37 -9.34
CA HIS A 90 -8.20 11.02 -8.88
C HIS A 90 -9.05 10.66 -7.66
N SER A 91 -9.73 9.52 -7.75
CA SER A 91 -10.54 9.00 -6.65
C SER A 91 -9.67 8.35 -5.58
N TYR A 92 -10.09 8.41 -4.32
CA TYR A 92 -9.52 7.64 -3.21
C TYR A 92 -10.16 6.25 -3.07
N GLU A 93 -11.18 5.94 -3.86
CA GLU A 93 -11.95 4.68 -3.72
C GLU A 93 -11.09 3.40 -3.88
N PRO A 94 -10.08 3.33 -4.79
CA PRO A 94 -9.24 2.14 -4.86
C PRO A 94 -8.46 1.87 -3.57
N ALA A 95 -7.90 2.93 -2.97
CA ALA A 95 -7.21 2.84 -1.68
C ALA A 95 -8.17 2.43 -0.56
N LEU A 96 -9.35 3.06 -0.49
CA LEU A 96 -10.37 2.72 0.49
C LEU A 96 -10.86 1.28 0.35
N ALA A 97 -11.08 0.81 -0.88
CA ALA A 97 -11.49 -0.57 -1.14
C ALA A 97 -10.44 -1.58 -0.64
N CYS A 98 -9.14 -1.28 -0.82
CA CYS A 98 -8.06 -2.08 -0.28
C CYS A 98 -8.11 -2.11 1.25
N VAL A 99 -8.21 -0.95 1.91
CA VAL A 99 -8.26 -0.86 3.38
C VAL A 99 -9.47 -1.58 3.96
N LYS A 100 -10.64 -1.53 3.29
CA LYS A 100 -11.85 -2.28 3.69
C LYS A 100 -11.61 -3.79 3.80
N GLU A 101 -10.76 -4.34 2.96
CA GLU A 101 -10.42 -5.77 3.04
C GLU A 101 -9.35 -6.03 4.11
N LEU A 102 -8.38 -5.12 4.25
CA LEU A 102 -7.30 -5.25 5.25
C LEU A 102 -7.83 -5.26 6.69
N VAL A 103 -8.80 -4.41 7.03
CA VAL A 103 -9.39 -4.37 8.39
C VAL A 103 -10.15 -5.64 8.79
N LYS A 104 -10.48 -6.50 7.82
CA LYS A 104 -11.09 -7.82 8.09
C LYS A 104 -10.05 -8.86 8.50
N ILE A 105 -8.77 -8.60 8.28
CA ILE A 105 -7.66 -9.52 8.52
C ILE A 105 -7.06 -9.28 9.90
N ALA A 106 -6.69 -8.02 10.19
CA ALA A 106 -6.06 -7.62 11.45
C ALA A 106 -6.31 -6.13 11.72
N PRO A 107 -6.06 -5.64 12.96
CA PRO A 107 -6.09 -4.21 13.26
C PRO A 107 -5.18 -3.43 12.32
N VAL A 108 -5.68 -2.30 11.79
CA VAL A 108 -4.93 -1.44 10.85
C VAL A 108 -4.58 -0.14 11.52
N TYR A 109 -3.29 0.19 11.51
CA TYR A 109 -2.73 1.50 11.88
C TYR A 109 -2.25 2.20 10.62
N TYR A 110 -2.68 3.44 10.43
CA TYR A 110 -2.49 4.18 9.19
C TYR A 110 -1.86 5.54 9.49
N ALA A 111 -0.70 5.80 8.91
CA ALA A 111 -0.08 7.12 8.88
C ALA A 111 -0.26 7.75 7.50
N ASN A 112 -0.39 9.08 7.45
CA ASN A 112 -0.45 9.80 6.19
C ASN A 112 0.91 9.79 5.48
N GLY A 113 0.91 9.52 4.17
CA GLY A 113 2.03 9.82 3.30
C GLY A 113 1.96 11.26 2.77
N ASN A 114 2.86 11.60 1.85
CA ASN A 114 2.93 12.93 1.28
C ASN A 114 1.73 13.27 0.38
N HIS A 115 1.06 12.28 -0.19
CA HIS A 115 -0.15 12.46 -0.99
C HIS A 115 -1.35 12.82 -0.12
N GLU A 116 -1.59 12.08 0.95
CA GLU A 116 -2.64 12.36 1.93
C GLU A 116 -2.43 13.73 2.58
N GLU A 117 -1.19 14.02 3.03
CA GLU A 117 -0.88 15.29 3.68
C GLU A 117 -1.06 16.48 2.73
N ARG A 118 -0.69 16.34 1.46
CA ARG A 118 -0.93 17.37 0.44
C ARG A 118 -2.41 17.67 0.25
N MET A 119 -3.27 16.65 0.25
CA MET A 119 -4.73 16.80 0.13
C MET A 119 -5.31 17.44 1.39
N LYS A 120 -4.82 17.07 2.57
CA LYS A 120 -5.18 17.66 3.86
C LYS A 120 -4.88 19.15 3.92
N LEU A 121 -3.67 19.55 3.49
CA LEU A 121 -3.22 20.95 3.52
C LEU A 121 -3.86 21.86 2.47
N LYS A 122 -4.44 21.29 1.41
CA LYS A 122 -5.03 22.04 0.30
C LYS A 122 -6.45 21.54 -0.05
N PRO A 123 -7.38 21.57 0.92
CA PRO A 123 -8.70 20.92 0.77
C PRO A 123 -9.50 21.44 -0.42
N GLN A 124 -9.46 22.77 -0.70
CA GLN A 124 -10.20 23.35 -1.83
C GLN A 124 -9.66 22.86 -3.19
N LYS A 125 -8.39 22.52 -3.27
CA LYS A 125 -7.78 22.00 -4.50
C LYS A 125 -8.22 20.57 -4.81
N TYR A 126 -8.61 19.82 -3.79
CA TYR A 126 -8.91 18.38 -3.90
C TYR A 126 -10.36 18.08 -3.50
N ASP A 127 -11.28 19.04 -3.66
CA ASP A 127 -12.72 18.88 -3.40
C ASP A 127 -13.03 18.25 -2.03
N GLN A 128 -12.21 18.59 -1.03
CA GLN A 128 -12.29 18.05 0.33
C GLN A 128 -12.16 16.51 0.42
N SER A 129 -11.63 15.88 -0.61
CA SER A 129 -11.54 14.42 -0.71
C SER A 129 -10.79 13.78 0.46
N TYR A 130 -9.78 14.47 1.06
CA TYR A 130 -9.10 13.96 2.24
C TYR A 130 -10.02 13.84 3.45
N ALA A 131 -10.84 14.84 3.71
CA ALA A 131 -11.77 14.81 4.86
C ALA A 131 -12.76 13.64 4.74
N LEU A 132 -13.29 13.41 3.54
CA LEU A 132 -14.18 12.28 3.25
C LEU A 132 -13.46 10.93 3.37
N TYR A 133 -12.24 10.84 2.85
CA TYR A 133 -11.42 9.64 2.96
C TYR A 133 -11.12 9.30 4.42
N ARG A 134 -10.66 10.31 5.19
CA ARG A 134 -10.40 10.19 6.61
C ARG A 134 -11.62 9.70 7.40
N GLU A 135 -12.80 10.31 7.16
CA GLU A 135 -14.04 9.88 7.79
C GLU A 135 -14.36 8.42 7.50
N LYS A 136 -14.22 7.99 6.23
CA LYS A 136 -14.44 6.59 5.85
C LYS A 136 -13.44 5.64 6.51
N LEU A 137 -12.17 6.02 6.66
CA LEU A 137 -11.18 5.22 7.38
C LEU A 137 -11.56 5.07 8.87
N LEU A 138 -11.99 6.14 9.52
CA LEU A 138 -12.44 6.09 10.93
C LEU A 138 -13.68 5.19 11.08
N ASN A 139 -14.63 5.27 10.15
CA ASN A 139 -15.81 4.39 10.14
C ASN A 139 -15.45 2.90 9.97
N LEU A 140 -14.30 2.61 9.36
CA LEU A 140 -13.73 1.26 9.28
C LEU A 140 -12.94 0.85 10.54
N ARG A 141 -12.88 1.71 11.57
CA ARG A 141 -12.09 1.51 12.80
C ARG A 141 -10.60 1.42 12.55
N VAL A 142 -10.10 2.12 11.52
CA VAL A 142 -8.67 2.29 11.28
C VAL A 142 -8.11 3.24 12.34
N HIS A 143 -6.98 2.88 12.96
CA HIS A 143 -6.25 3.74 13.88
C HIS A 143 -5.39 4.71 13.06
N LEU A 144 -5.88 5.94 12.88
CA LEU A 144 -5.12 7.00 12.19
C LEU A 144 -4.07 7.59 13.13
N LEU A 145 -2.82 7.63 12.67
CA LEU A 145 -1.69 8.21 13.38
C LEU A 145 -1.28 9.52 12.68
N GLU A 146 -1.96 10.59 13.02
CA GLU A 146 -1.70 11.94 12.48
C GLU A 146 -0.81 12.72 13.45
N ASN A 147 0.50 12.48 13.41
CA ASN A 147 1.48 13.01 14.36
C ASN A 147 1.24 12.52 15.80
N GLU A 148 0.81 11.29 15.93
CA GLU A 148 0.45 10.61 17.17
C GLU A 148 1.24 9.31 17.30
N SER A 149 1.26 8.75 18.50
CA SER A 149 1.81 7.43 18.77
C SER A 149 0.76 6.52 19.40
N ALA A 150 0.85 5.23 19.11
CA ALA A 150 0.05 4.20 19.75
C ALA A 150 0.95 3.27 20.54
N VAL A 151 0.49 2.88 21.73
CA VAL A 151 1.14 1.83 22.52
C VAL A 151 0.38 0.54 22.30
N LEU A 152 1.09 -0.47 21.83
CA LEU A 152 0.55 -1.83 21.69
C LEU A 152 0.87 -2.58 22.97
N SER A 153 -0.13 -2.98 23.71
CA SER A 153 0.02 -3.84 24.90
C SER A 153 -0.45 -5.24 24.58
N ASP A 154 0.36 -6.24 24.93
CA ASP A 154 -0.13 -7.61 24.99
C ASP A 154 -1.03 -7.77 26.22
N GLU A 155 -2.31 -8.07 26.04
CA GLU A 155 -3.26 -8.31 27.13
C GLU A 155 -2.94 -9.56 27.98
N LYS A 156 -1.81 -10.21 27.74
CA LYS A 156 -1.37 -11.41 28.48
C LYS A 156 -0.39 -11.14 29.61
N SER A 157 -0.23 -9.88 30.04
CA SER A 157 0.62 -9.52 31.18
C SER A 157 -0.24 -9.02 32.36
N ALA A 158 -1.16 -9.84 32.82
CA ALA A 158 -1.85 -9.65 34.10
C ALA A 158 -1.88 -10.97 34.87
#